data_e3738b0c89751cbbd09b0c906aa7a28c
#
_entry.id   e3738b0c89751cbbd09b0c906aa7a28c
#
_cell.length_a   1.000
_cell.length_b   1.000
_cell.length_c   1.000
_cell.angle_alpha   90.00
_cell.angle_beta   90.00
_cell.angle_gamma   90.00
#
_symmetry.space_group_name_H-M   'P 1'
#
loop_
_entity.id
_entity.type
_entity.pdbx_description
1 polymer ?
#
loop_
_entity_poly.entity_id
_entity_poly.type
_entity_poly.pdbx_seq_one_letter_code
_entity_poly.pdbx_strand_id
1 'polypeptide(L)'
;MGRPKKKKDADKQDDLLDITSRLRTAPCVPALREAVKAWRVGGYKGTTETTRLLLNHWFKTDHRMRNGRPFAYHFSQREAIETLIFAWEFEKVRTRKGLLERYAQSLQGVQLPPYDDFGRYCIKMATGSGKTKVMSLAVVWQFMNAVR
;
A
#
# COMPACT_ATOMS: atom_id res chain seq x y z
N MET A 1 -20.90 13.35 -42.37
CA MET A 1 -21.75 13.58 -41.19
C MET A 1 -21.85 12.32 -40.37
N GLY A 2 -21.11 12.20 -39.35
CA GLY A 2 -21.51 12.28 -37.97
C GLY A 2 -21.70 10.92 -37.35
N ARG A 3 -20.70 10.39 -36.58
CA ARG A 3 -20.90 9.62 -35.33
C ARG A 3 -19.58 9.46 -34.57
N PRO A 4 -19.35 10.23 -33.50
CA PRO A 4 -18.48 9.76 -32.44
C PRO A 4 -19.10 10.05 -31.05
N LYS A 5 -20.20 9.40 -30.65
CA LYS A 5 -20.75 9.51 -29.29
C LYS A 5 -20.78 8.22 -28.48
N LYS A 6 -20.64 7.04 -29.12
CA LYS A 6 -20.73 5.74 -28.40
C LYS A 6 -19.46 5.33 -27.63
N LYS A 7 -18.29 5.85 -27.98
CA LYS A 7 -17.04 5.43 -27.34
C LYS A 7 -16.84 5.98 -25.92
N LYS A 8 -17.29 7.20 -25.65
CA LYS A 8 -17.13 7.84 -24.32
C LYS A 8 -18.00 7.24 -23.21
N ASP A 9 -19.16 6.71 -23.57
CA ASP A 9 -20.08 6.14 -22.56
C ASP A 9 -19.72 4.68 -22.23
N ALA A 10 -19.18 3.93 -23.19
CA ALA A 10 -18.64 2.60 -22.93
C ALA A 10 -17.40 2.63 -22.03
N ASP A 11 -16.44 3.53 -22.28
CA ASP A 11 -15.25 3.70 -21.44
C ASP A 11 -15.60 4.08 -19.98
N LYS A 12 -16.63 4.91 -19.79
CA LYS A 12 -17.12 5.26 -18.43
C LYS A 12 -17.80 4.09 -17.72
N GLN A 13 -18.49 3.24 -18.45
CA GLN A 13 -19.19 2.09 -17.90
C GLN A 13 -18.23 0.98 -17.50
N ASP A 14 -17.19 0.75 -18.29
CA ASP A 14 -16.11 -0.18 -17.99
C ASP A 14 -15.29 0.30 -16.78
N ASP A 15 -15.05 1.60 -16.64
CA ASP A 15 -14.34 2.18 -15.50
C ASP A 15 -15.16 2.06 -14.20
N LEU A 16 -16.48 2.27 -14.25
CA LEU A 16 -17.39 2.06 -13.12
C LEU A 16 -17.48 0.60 -12.68
N LEU A 17 -17.52 -0.33 -13.63
CA LEU A 17 -17.53 -1.78 -13.36
C LEU A 17 -16.21 -2.22 -12.73
N ASP A 18 -15.08 -1.70 -13.20
CA ASP A 18 -13.76 -1.96 -12.64
C ASP A 18 -13.63 -1.42 -11.22
N ILE A 19 -14.12 -0.21 -10.95
CA ILE A 19 -14.16 0.38 -9.59
C ILE A 19 -15.02 -0.46 -8.65
N THR A 20 -16.19 -0.89 -9.10
CA THR A 20 -17.11 -1.71 -8.28
C THR A 20 -16.50 -3.08 -8.00
N SER A 21 -15.84 -3.70 -8.97
CA SER A 21 -15.11 -4.96 -8.82
C SER A 21 -13.95 -4.80 -7.83
N ARG A 22 -13.18 -3.73 -7.91
CA ARG A 22 -12.08 -3.43 -6.98
C ARG A 22 -12.56 -3.22 -5.55
N LEU A 23 -13.65 -2.51 -5.35
CA LEU A 23 -14.25 -2.31 -4.03
C LEU A 23 -14.72 -3.62 -3.40
N ARG A 24 -15.23 -4.57 -4.20
CA ARG A 24 -15.61 -5.91 -3.71
C ARG A 24 -14.42 -6.78 -3.33
N THR A 25 -13.34 -6.71 -4.11
CA THR A 25 -12.15 -7.55 -3.90
C THR A 25 -11.16 -6.98 -2.90
N ALA A 26 -11.12 -5.66 -2.74
CA ALA A 26 -10.18 -4.97 -1.87
C ALA A 26 -10.81 -3.72 -1.22
N PRO A 27 -11.81 -3.89 -0.34
CA PRO A 27 -12.64 -2.79 0.16
C PRO A 27 -11.89 -1.72 0.95
N CYS A 28 -10.74 -2.08 1.55
CA CYS A 28 -9.91 -1.14 2.31
C CYS A 28 -8.98 -0.29 1.44
N VAL A 29 -8.65 -0.74 0.24
CA VAL A 29 -7.53 -0.18 -0.53
C VAL A 29 -7.68 1.31 -0.85
N PRO A 30 -8.83 1.81 -1.30
CA PRO A 30 -8.95 3.24 -1.63
C PRO A 30 -8.70 4.14 -0.42
N ALA A 31 -9.40 3.91 0.69
CA ALA A 31 -9.28 4.72 1.89
C ALA A 31 -7.91 4.57 2.57
N LEU A 32 -7.38 3.35 2.63
CA LEU A 32 -6.06 3.07 3.17
C LEU A 32 -4.96 3.78 2.35
N ARG A 33 -5.08 3.81 1.03
CA ARG A 33 -4.13 4.51 0.15
C ARG A 33 -4.12 6.02 0.40
N GLU A 34 -5.28 6.64 0.56
CA GLU A 34 -5.37 8.06 0.89
C GLU A 34 -4.80 8.37 2.29
N ALA A 35 -5.06 7.51 3.27
CA ALA A 35 -4.48 7.64 4.60
C ALA A 35 -2.95 7.54 4.59
N VAL A 36 -2.39 6.56 3.88
CA VAL A 36 -0.93 6.40 3.69
C VAL A 36 -0.33 7.61 2.98
N LYS A 37 -1.01 8.14 1.97
CA LYS A 37 -0.57 9.35 1.26
C LYS A 37 -0.55 10.58 2.19
N ALA A 38 -1.58 10.78 2.99
CA ALA A 38 -1.63 11.86 3.98
C ALA A 38 -0.52 11.73 5.03
N TRP A 39 -0.30 10.51 5.55
CA TRP A 39 0.77 10.20 6.49
C TRP A 39 2.18 10.46 5.90
N ARG A 40 2.40 10.08 4.65
CA ARG A 40 3.63 10.37 3.89
C ARG A 40 3.90 11.89 3.79
N VAL A 41 2.87 12.66 3.41
CA VAL A 41 2.95 14.13 3.33
C VAL A 41 3.22 14.74 4.69
N GLY A 42 2.64 14.18 5.76
CA GLY A 42 2.87 14.56 7.16
C GLY A 42 4.26 14.19 7.70
N GLY A 43 5.15 13.60 6.90
CA GLY A 43 6.52 13.26 7.27
C GLY A 43 6.63 12.03 8.15
N TYR A 44 5.73 11.06 7.99
CA TYR A 44 5.73 9.77 8.70
C TYR A 44 5.62 9.90 10.23
N LYS A 45 4.90 10.92 10.70
CA LYS A 45 4.69 11.14 12.14
C LYS A 45 4.02 9.94 12.79
N GLY A 46 4.34 9.68 14.06
CA GLY A 46 3.76 8.60 14.85
C GLY A 46 4.45 7.24 14.68
N THR A 47 5.53 7.16 13.92
CA THR A 47 6.41 5.99 13.84
C THR A 47 7.69 6.20 14.65
N THR A 48 8.44 5.10 14.87
CA THR A 48 9.76 5.18 15.49
C THR A 48 10.71 6.07 14.69
N GLU A 49 11.71 6.61 15.35
CA GLU A 49 12.75 7.39 14.68
C GLU A 49 13.48 6.55 13.64
N THR A 50 13.78 5.28 13.98
CA THR A 50 14.40 4.33 13.05
C THR A 50 13.58 4.17 11.77
N THR A 51 12.29 3.94 11.90
CA THR A 51 11.38 3.79 10.74
C THR A 51 11.36 5.07 9.90
N ARG A 52 11.29 6.24 10.53
CA ARG A 52 11.30 7.51 9.83
C ARG A 52 12.61 7.76 9.09
N LEU A 53 13.75 7.43 9.69
CA LEU A 53 15.07 7.49 9.04
C LEU A 53 15.15 6.55 7.84
N LEU A 54 14.69 5.30 7.97
CA LEU A 54 14.65 4.33 6.87
C LEU A 54 13.79 4.82 5.70
N LEU A 55 12.56 5.29 5.97
CA LEU A 55 11.65 5.78 4.94
C LEU A 55 12.21 7.01 4.21
N ASN A 56 12.84 7.94 4.95
CA ASN A 56 13.48 9.09 4.35
C ASN A 56 14.70 8.68 3.52
N HIS A 57 15.53 7.77 4.04
CA HIS A 57 16.67 7.24 3.29
C HIS A 57 16.21 6.57 2.00
N TRP A 58 15.24 5.69 2.04
CA TRP A 58 14.79 4.94 0.86
C TRP A 58 14.14 5.82 -0.20
N PHE A 59 13.37 6.84 0.19
CA PHE A 59 12.46 7.53 -0.73
C PHE A 59 12.75 9.02 -0.94
N LYS A 60 13.66 9.61 -0.17
CA LYS A 60 14.01 11.03 -0.30
C LYS A 60 15.50 11.25 -0.59
N THR A 61 16.35 10.24 -0.39
CA THR A 61 17.78 10.33 -0.71
C THR A 61 18.01 10.01 -2.19
N ASP A 62 18.94 10.71 -2.82
CA ASP A 62 19.39 10.39 -4.18
C ASP A 62 20.24 9.11 -4.14
N HIS A 63 19.72 8.04 -4.70
CA HIS A 63 20.41 6.76 -4.80
C HIS A 63 21.01 6.59 -6.18
N ARG A 64 22.24 6.05 -6.23
CA ARG A 64 22.91 5.73 -7.47
C ARG A 64 23.33 4.27 -7.51
N MET A 65 23.17 3.68 -8.69
CA MET A 65 23.71 2.36 -8.95
C MET A 65 25.22 2.40 -9.05
N ARG A 66 25.87 1.24 -8.98
CA ARG A 66 27.34 1.11 -9.10
C ARG A 66 27.90 1.74 -10.38
N ASN A 67 27.12 1.82 -11.44
CA ASN A 67 27.49 2.44 -12.71
C ASN A 67 27.16 3.96 -12.77
N GLY A 68 26.85 4.60 -11.64
CA GLY A 68 26.52 6.01 -11.53
C GLY A 68 25.09 6.40 -11.95
N ARG A 69 24.30 5.47 -12.52
CA ARG A 69 22.92 5.76 -12.92
C ARG A 69 22.04 6.00 -11.71
N PRO A 70 21.10 6.97 -11.77
CA PRO A 70 20.14 7.18 -10.69
C PRO A 70 19.28 5.94 -10.48
N PHE A 71 18.98 5.65 -9.22
CA PHE A 71 18.08 4.58 -8.82
C PHE A 71 16.92 5.17 -8.02
N ALA A 72 15.70 4.80 -8.39
CA ALA A 72 14.50 5.13 -7.64
C ALA A 72 13.62 3.89 -7.50
N TYR A 73 12.97 3.76 -6.35
CA TYR A 73 11.97 2.71 -6.15
C TYR A 73 10.73 2.99 -7.01
N HIS A 74 10.15 1.94 -7.58
CA HIS A 74 8.87 2.05 -8.26
C HIS A 74 7.76 2.43 -7.29
N PHE A 75 6.73 3.14 -7.80
CA PHE A 75 5.57 3.53 -7.01
C PHE A 75 4.95 2.36 -6.24
N SER A 76 4.77 1.21 -6.90
CA SER A 76 4.20 0.01 -6.27
C SER A 76 5.05 -0.55 -5.12
N GLN A 77 6.38 -0.45 -5.19
CA GLN A 77 7.28 -0.90 -4.13
C GLN A 77 7.18 0.03 -2.91
N ARG A 78 7.19 1.33 -3.16
CA ARG A 78 7.02 2.34 -2.13
C ARG A 78 5.67 2.20 -1.45
N GLU A 79 4.60 2.14 -2.23
CA GLU A 79 3.22 2.00 -1.72
C GLU A 79 3.07 0.74 -0.86
N ALA A 80 3.65 -0.39 -1.29
CA ALA A 80 3.58 -1.66 -0.57
C ALA A 80 4.25 -1.59 0.81
N ILE A 81 5.49 -1.09 0.88
CA ILE A 81 6.23 -1.02 2.16
C ILE A 81 5.66 0.06 3.08
N GLU A 82 5.27 1.22 2.55
CA GLU A 82 4.64 2.28 3.33
C GLU A 82 3.31 1.83 3.92
N THR A 83 2.48 1.13 3.15
CA THR A 83 1.20 0.58 3.64
C THR A 83 1.40 -0.45 4.74
N LEU A 84 2.40 -1.34 4.59
CA LEU A 84 2.73 -2.33 5.62
C LEU A 84 3.14 -1.65 6.93
N ILE A 85 4.06 -0.70 6.86
CA ILE A 85 4.56 0.04 8.03
C ILE A 85 3.44 0.87 8.65
N PHE A 86 2.65 1.56 7.85
CA PHE A 86 1.50 2.34 8.30
C PHE A 86 0.50 1.50 9.09
N ALA A 87 0.08 0.36 8.51
CA ALA A 87 -0.88 -0.52 9.16
C ALA A 87 -0.30 -1.15 10.45
N TRP A 88 0.96 -1.55 10.44
CA TRP A 88 1.60 -2.22 11.56
C TRP A 88 2.02 -1.26 12.67
N GLU A 89 2.75 -0.20 12.34
CA GLU A 89 3.42 0.63 13.35
C GLU A 89 2.57 1.85 13.73
N PHE A 90 2.00 2.56 12.75
CA PHE A 90 1.22 3.77 12.98
C PHE A 90 -0.20 3.43 13.45
N GLU A 91 -0.96 2.66 12.68
CA GLU A 91 -2.34 2.28 13.00
C GLU A 91 -2.45 1.18 14.06
N LYS A 92 -1.37 0.42 14.25
CA LYS A 92 -1.31 -0.72 15.18
C LYS A 92 -2.42 -1.75 14.95
N VAL A 93 -2.89 -1.86 13.71
CA VAL A 93 -3.89 -2.85 13.32
C VAL A 93 -3.22 -4.21 13.20
N ARG A 94 -3.75 -5.21 13.89
CA ARG A 94 -3.21 -6.58 13.90
C ARG A 94 -4.18 -7.59 13.31
N THR A 95 -5.42 -7.20 13.08
CA THR A 95 -6.48 -8.10 12.62
C THR A 95 -7.07 -7.59 11.31
N ARG A 96 -7.56 -8.53 10.49
CA ARG A 96 -8.29 -8.19 9.28
C ARG A 96 -9.56 -7.41 9.60
N LYS A 97 -10.27 -7.81 10.66
CA LYS A 97 -11.46 -7.13 11.15
C LYS A 97 -11.17 -5.65 11.45
N GLY A 98 -10.13 -5.37 12.23
CA GLY A 98 -9.74 -4.00 12.56
C GLY A 98 -9.36 -3.16 11.35
N LEU A 99 -8.75 -3.77 10.31
CA LEU A 99 -8.44 -3.06 9.07
C LEU A 99 -9.72 -2.73 8.27
N LEU A 100 -10.65 -3.68 8.20
CA LEU A 100 -11.95 -3.49 7.53
C LEU A 100 -12.79 -2.43 8.23
N GLU A 101 -12.90 -2.47 9.55
CA GLU A 101 -13.67 -1.49 10.33
C GLU A 101 -13.19 -0.06 10.14
N ARG A 102 -11.87 0.13 9.95
CA ARG A 102 -11.28 1.47 9.77
C ARG A 102 -11.35 1.98 8.33
N TYR A 103 -11.18 1.10 7.34
CA TYR A 103 -10.92 1.50 5.96
C TYR A 103 -11.92 0.96 4.94
N ALA A 104 -12.80 0.02 5.29
CA ALA A 104 -13.80 -0.45 4.35
C ALA A 104 -15.03 0.46 4.35
N GLN A 105 -15.46 0.87 3.16
CA GLN A 105 -16.68 1.66 2.98
C GLN A 105 -17.95 0.83 3.22
N SER A 106 -17.87 -0.48 3.02
CA SER A 106 -18.96 -1.43 3.26
C SER A 106 -18.39 -2.79 3.61
N LEU A 107 -19.03 -3.47 4.55
CA LEU A 107 -18.68 -4.84 4.94
C LEU A 107 -19.61 -5.88 4.28
N GLN A 108 -20.55 -5.45 3.43
CA GLN A 108 -21.46 -6.38 2.75
C GLN A 108 -20.71 -7.36 1.86
N GLY A 109 -20.96 -8.65 2.08
CA GLY A 109 -20.33 -9.73 1.31
C GLY A 109 -18.87 -10.04 1.67
N VAL A 110 -18.31 -9.39 2.69
CA VAL A 110 -16.97 -9.70 3.18
C VAL A 110 -17.04 -10.85 4.18
N GLN A 111 -16.48 -12.00 3.80
CA GLN A 111 -16.30 -13.11 4.71
C GLN A 111 -15.03 -12.90 5.55
N LEU A 112 -15.19 -12.85 6.87
CA LEU A 112 -14.07 -12.85 7.80
C LEU A 112 -13.61 -14.29 8.05
N PRO A 113 -12.29 -14.54 8.16
CA PRO A 113 -11.80 -15.85 8.57
C PRO A 113 -12.25 -16.14 10.00
N PRO A 114 -12.47 -17.41 10.35
CA PRO A 114 -12.91 -17.80 11.70
C PRO A 114 -11.88 -17.48 12.79
N TYR A 115 -10.60 -17.34 12.40
CA TYR A 115 -9.49 -17.01 13.29
C TYR A 115 -8.79 -15.74 12.80
N ASP A 116 -8.73 -14.73 13.64
CA ASP A 116 -8.09 -13.44 13.34
C ASP A 116 -7.31 -12.94 14.57
N ASP A 117 -6.61 -13.87 15.23
CA ASP A 117 -5.91 -13.68 16.49
C ASP A 117 -4.45 -13.21 16.33
N PHE A 118 -3.91 -13.26 15.11
CA PHE A 118 -2.57 -12.76 14.82
C PHE A 118 -2.49 -11.98 13.50
N GLY A 119 -1.57 -11.02 13.47
CA GLY A 119 -1.40 -10.13 12.32
C GLY A 119 -0.82 -10.86 11.12
N ARG A 120 -1.59 -10.90 10.04
CA ARG A 120 -1.18 -11.42 8.73
C ARG A 120 -1.44 -10.36 7.66
N TYR A 121 -0.40 -10.01 6.92
CA TYR A 121 -0.53 -9.10 5.78
C TYR A 121 -0.11 -9.82 4.51
N CYS A 122 -0.93 -9.71 3.48
CA CYS A 122 -0.64 -10.21 2.15
C CYS A 122 -0.50 -9.04 1.18
N ILE A 123 0.70 -8.85 0.65
CA ILE A 123 1.00 -7.84 -0.36
C ILE A 123 0.99 -8.50 -1.72
N LYS A 124 -0.08 -8.27 -2.49
CA LYS A 124 -0.18 -8.79 -3.85
C LYS A 124 0.40 -7.79 -4.84
N MET A 125 1.43 -8.21 -5.56
CA MET A 125 2.12 -7.40 -6.57
C MET A 125 2.22 -8.19 -7.88
N ALA A 126 2.19 -7.49 -9.01
CA ALA A 126 2.37 -8.09 -10.33
C ALA A 126 3.73 -8.79 -10.46
N THR A 127 3.83 -9.76 -11.36
CA THR A 127 5.11 -10.38 -11.72
C THR A 127 6.04 -9.33 -12.33
N GLY A 128 7.32 -9.36 -11.97
CA GLY A 128 8.29 -8.37 -12.46
C GLY A 128 8.27 -7.01 -11.74
N SER A 129 7.32 -6.74 -10.82
CA SER A 129 7.23 -5.45 -10.10
C SER A 129 8.27 -5.27 -8.97
N GLY A 130 9.18 -6.24 -8.80
CA GLY A 130 10.26 -6.17 -7.79
C GLY A 130 9.80 -6.55 -6.38
N LYS A 131 8.96 -7.57 -6.22
CA LYS A 131 8.54 -8.12 -4.92
C LYS A 131 9.69 -8.40 -3.97
N THR A 132 10.79 -8.97 -4.47
CA THR A 132 11.99 -9.25 -3.68
C THR A 132 12.57 -7.98 -3.04
N LYS A 133 12.52 -6.84 -3.75
CA LYS A 133 12.96 -5.57 -3.19
C LYS A 133 12.08 -5.13 -2.02
N VAL A 134 10.76 -5.27 -2.13
CA VAL A 134 9.82 -4.96 -1.03
C VAL A 134 10.06 -5.87 0.17
N MET A 135 10.30 -7.17 -0.05
CA MET A 135 10.67 -8.12 1.01
C MET A 135 11.96 -7.68 1.71
N SER A 136 12.99 -7.29 0.96
CA SER A 136 14.24 -6.80 1.54
C SER A 136 14.03 -5.57 2.41
N LEU A 137 13.20 -4.61 1.97
CA LEU A 137 12.86 -3.42 2.75
C LEU A 137 12.12 -3.80 4.05
N ALA A 138 11.18 -4.75 3.97
CA ALA A 138 10.44 -5.23 5.14
C ALA A 138 11.36 -5.92 6.16
N VAL A 139 12.29 -6.76 5.70
CA VAL A 139 13.30 -7.41 6.55
C VAL A 139 14.19 -6.37 7.24
N VAL A 140 14.71 -5.40 6.48
CA VAL A 140 15.55 -4.32 7.04
C VAL A 140 14.77 -3.51 8.07
N TRP A 141 13.53 -3.13 7.76
CA TRP A 141 12.68 -2.40 8.71
C TRP A 141 12.46 -3.17 10.01
N GLN A 142 12.11 -4.45 9.93
CA GLN A 142 11.91 -5.30 11.11
C GLN A 142 13.21 -5.47 11.91
N PHE A 143 14.30 -5.79 11.24
CA PHE A 143 15.61 -5.98 11.88
C PHE A 143 16.06 -4.72 12.61
N MET A 144 16.05 -3.57 11.95
CA MET A 144 16.49 -2.30 12.53
C MET A 144 15.63 -1.82 13.71
N ASN A 145 14.37 -2.23 13.78
CA ASN A 145 13.49 -1.94 14.93
C ASN A 145 13.58 -2.99 16.04
N ALA A 146 14.04 -4.22 15.76
CA ALA A 146 14.21 -5.27 16.76
C ALA A 146 15.53 -5.16 17.54
N VAL A 147 16.56 -4.57 16.94
CA VAL A 147 17.91 -4.47 17.54
C VAL A 147 18.05 -3.25 18.47
N ARG A 148 17.03 -2.43 18.60
CA ARG A 148 16.95 -1.33 19.55
C ARG A 148 16.18 -1.75 20.80
#